data_5b03ee23dca39d6242433cc510286102
#
_entry.id   5b03ee23dca39d6242433cc510286102
#
_cell.length_a   1.000
_cell.length_b   1.000
_cell.length_c   1.000
_cell.angle_alpha   90.00
_cell.angle_beta   90.00
_cell.angle_gamma   90.00
#
_symmetry.space_group_name_H-M   'P 1'
#
loop_
_entity.id
_entity.type
_entity.pdbx_description
1 polymer ?
#
loop_
_entity_poly.entity_id
_entity_poly.type
_entity_poly.pdbx_seq_one_letter_code
_entity_poly.pdbx_strand_id
1 'polypeptide(L)'
;PYQKQDFIGIYEVMKELPVTIRLLDPPLHEFLPNTDEDIKEVADAIGKSFDHLKDVVEKLHEFNPMLGHRGCRLAVTYPEIYRMQVRAIIEAAIEMKKSGINVQPELEYIKGFLVEEINDIFSATGEKVEYTIGTMIEVPRAAITADEIAEEAEFFSFGTNDLTQMGFGFSRDDSG
;
A
#
# COMPACT_ATOMS: atom_id res chain seq x y z
N PRO A 1 -6.09 11.38 9.07
CA PRO A 1 -7.27 11.28 9.96
C PRO A 1 -8.28 10.26 9.47
N TYR A 2 -8.72 10.30 8.19
CA TYR A 2 -9.78 9.41 7.66
C TYR A 2 -9.40 7.93 7.74
N GLN A 3 -8.27 7.52 7.18
CA GLN A 3 -7.83 6.11 7.21
C GLN A 3 -7.66 5.58 8.64
N LYS A 4 -7.17 6.40 9.58
CA LYS A 4 -7.09 5.99 10.98
C LYS A 4 -8.47 5.61 11.53
N GLN A 5 -9.50 6.39 11.22
CA GLN A 5 -10.86 6.11 11.67
C GLN A 5 -11.41 4.82 11.03
N ASP A 6 -11.10 4.59 9.76
CA ASP A 6 -11.49 3.35 9.06
C ASP A 6 -10.84 2.12 9.72
N PHE A 7 -9.54 2.20 10.05
CA PHE A 7 -8.85 1.12 10.75
C PHE A 7 -9.38 0.88 12.17
N ILE A 8 -9.75 1.93 12.91
CA ILE A 8 -10.42 1.79 14.21
C ILE A 8 -11.69 0.95 14.04
N GLY A 9 -12.56 1.30 13.07
CA GLY A 9 -13.79 0.56 12.81
C GLY A 9 -13.56 -0.91 12.45
N ILE A 10 -12.52 -1.20 11.65
CA ILE A 10 -12.12 -2.58 11.32
C ILE A 10 -11.69 -3.32 12.60
N TYR A 11 -10.82 -2.73 13.40
CA TYR A 11 -10.29 -3.34 14.62
C TYR A 11 -11.37 -3.57 15.68
N GLU A 12 -12.37 -2.67 15.80
CA GLU A 12 -13.50 -2.87 16.69
C GLU A 12 -14.30 -4.13 16.36
N VAL A 13 -14.44 -4.46 15.07
CA VAL A 13 -15.14 -5.65 14.60
C VAL A 13 -14.27 -6.90 14.75
N MET A 14 -13.00 -6.82 14.34
CA MET A 14 -12.06 -7.93 14.34
C MET A 14 -11.52 -8.28 15.72
N LYS A 15 -11.48 -7.31 16.63
CA LYS A 15 -10.98 -7.47 18.02
C LYS A 15 -9.54 -8.01 18.04
N GLU A 16 -9.36 -9.18 18.66
CA GLU A 16 -8.06 -9.84 18.82
C GLU A 16 -7.64 -10.72 17.63
N LEU A 17 -8.49 -10.79 16.59
CA LEU A 17 -8.15 -11.53 15.38
C LEU A 17 -7.13 -10.75 14.55
N PRO A 18 -6.20 -11.45 13.86
CA PRO A 18 -5.24 -10.81 12.98
C PRO A 18 -5.95 -10.10 11.81
N VAL A 19 -5.45 -8.93 11.44
CA VAL A 19 -5.95 -8.13 10.33
C VAL A 19 -4.81 -7.89 9.35
N THR A 20 -4.83 -8.63 8.25
CA THR A 20 -3.86 -8.45 7.17
C THR A 20 -4.23 -7.23 6.34
N ILE A 21 -3.34 -6.25 6.30
CA ILE A 21 -3.55 -5.00 5.60
C ILE A 21 -2.56 -4.90 4.43
N ARG A 22 -3.10 -4.97 3.22
CA ARG A 22 -2.35 -4.61 2.03
C ARG A 22 -2.18 -3.10 1.99
N LEU A 23 -0.95 -2.63 1.93
CA LEU A 23 -0.69 -1.21 1.78
C LEU A 23 -1.15 -0.72 0.39
N LEU A 24 -1.36 0.59 0.28
CA LEU A 24 -1.90 1.22 -0.93
C LEU A 24 -1.15 0.75 -2.19
N ASP A 25 -1.90 0.24 -3.13
CA ASP A 25 -1.41 -0.24 -4.42
C ASP A 25 -2.32 0.24 -5.57
N PRO A 26 -2.66 1.55 -5.62
CA PRO A 26 -3.45 2.04 -6.72
C PRO A 26 -2.58 2.21 -7.96
N PRO A 27 -3.06 1.80 -9.13
CA PRO A 27 -2.47 2.26 -10.38
C PRO A 27 -2.73 3.76 -10.50
N LEU A 28 -1.66 4.58 -10.43
CA LEU A 28 -1.77 6.04 -10.35
C LEU A 28 -2.58 6.64 -11.49
N HIS A 29 -2.48 6.09 -12.70
CA HIS A 29 -3.18 6.59 -13.86
C HIS A 29 -4.73 6.54 -13.72
N GLU A 30 -5.30 5.67 -12.88
CA GLU A 30 -6.74 5.64 -12.62
C GLU A 30 -7.23 6.86 -11.81
N PHE A 31 -6.33 7.54 -11.12
CA PHE A 31 -6.62 8.72 -10.30
C PHE A 31 -6.21 10.03 -10.99
N LEU A 32 -5.67 9.95 -12.20
CA LEU A 32 -5.29 11.14 -12.96
C LEU A 32 -6.51 11.76 -13.64
N PRO A 33 -6.55 13.10 -13.77
CA PRO A 33 -7.57 13.74 -14.55
C PRO A 33 -7.48 13.30 -16.02
N ASN A 34 -8.61 12.99 -16.65
CA ASN A 34 -8.66 12.40 -18.00
C ASN A 34 -8.99 13.42 -19.09
N THR A 35 -9.53 14.58 -18.72
CA THR A 35 -9.90 15.63 -19.69
C THR A 35 -9.05 16.88 -19.46
N ASP A 36 -8.89 17.70 -20.50
CA ASP A 36 -8.16 18.96 -20.38
C ASP A 36 -8.87 19.93 -19.39
N GLU A 37 -10.19 19.84 -19.25
CA GLU A 37 -10.98 20.56 -18.26
C GLU A 37 -10.61 20.15 -16.83
N ASP A 38 -10.58 18.84 -16.56
CA ASP A 38 -10.21 18.31 -15.25
C ASP A 38 -8.76 18.63 -14.90
N ILE A 39 -7.83 18.50 -15.87
CA ILE A 39 -6.42 18.87 -15.70
C ILE A 39 -6.31 20.34 -15.29
N LYS A 40 -7.09 21.22 -15.91
CA LYS A 40 -7.08 22.65 -15.61
C LYS A 40 -7.63 22.92 -14.21
N GLU A 41 -8.73 22.28 -13.84
CA GLU A 41 -9.33 22.44 -12.50
C GLU A 41 -8.34 22.01 -11.41
N VAL A 42 -7.69 20.84 -11.57
CA VAL A 42 -6.68 20.35 -10.61
C VAL A 42 -5.46 21.29 -10.59
N ALA A 43 -4.98 21.75 -11.75
CA ALA A 43 -3.85 22.68 -11.86
C ALA A 43 -4.12 23.98 -11.08
N ASP A 44 -5.30 24.55 -11.25
CA ASP A 44 -5.74 25.76 -10.56
C ASP A 44 -5.83 25.53 -9.04
N ALA A 45 -6.38 24.38 -8.63
CA ALA A 45 -6.53 24.01 -7.21
C ALA A 45 -5.19 23.83 -6.48
N ILE A 46 -4.15 23.30 -7.16
CA ILE A 46 -2.83 23.06 -6.58
C ILE A 46 -1.81 24.18 -6.89
N GLY A 47 -2.21 25.22 -7.64
CA GLY A 47 -1.35 26.36 -7.99
C GLY A 47 -0.21 26.00 -8.95
N LYS A 48 -0.44 25.07 -9.88
CA LYS A 48 0.51 24.65 -10.93
C LYS A 48 0.02 25.10 -12.32
N SER A 49 0.92 25.14 -13.30
CA SER A 49 0.50 25.42 -14.67
C SER A 49 -0.17 24.20 -15.30
N PHE A 50 -1.13 24.46 -16.18
CA PHE A 50 -1.80 23.42 -16.97
C PHE A 50 -0.80 22.54 -17.73
N ASP A 51 0.15 23.18 -18.45
CA ASP A 51 1.14 22.44 -19.24
C ASP A 51 2.03 21.52 -18.39
N HIS A 52 2.40 21.96 -17.18
CA HIS A 52 3.15 21.14 -16.25
C HIS A 52 2.34 19.91 -15.78
N LEU A 53 1.08 20.14 -15.43
CA LEU A 53 0.23 19.03 -14.97
C LEU A 53 -0.09 18.06 -16.11
N LYS A 54 -0.32 18.56 -17.32
CA LYS A 54 -0.55 17.73 -18.51
C LYS A 54 0.67 16.85 -18.82
N ASP A 55 1.89 17.37 -18.77
CA ASP A 55 3.13 16.59 -18.94
C ASP A 55 3.28 15.50 -17.86
N VAL A 56 2.89 15.78 -16.61
CA VAL A 56 2.89 14.79 -15.53
C VAL A 56 1.88 13.68 -15.80
N VAL A 57 0.66 14.03 -16.20
CA VAL A 57 -0.40 13.06 -16.53
C VAL A 57 0.04 12.14 -17.68
N GLU A 58 0.60 12.71 -18.75
CA GLU A 58 1.10 11.95 -19.90
C GLU A 58 2.23 10.98 -19.50
N LYS A 59 3.14 11.40 -18.63
CA LYS A 59 4.25 10.55 -18.15
C LYS A 59 3.83 9.43 -17.21
N LEU A 60 2.73 9.62 -16.48
CA LEU A 60 2.19 8.63 -15.56
C LEU A 60 1.15 7.70 -16.22
N HIS A 61 0.75 8.00 -17.45
CA HIS A 61 -0.21 7.19 -18.19
C HIS A 61 0.42 5.82 -18.53
N GLU A 62 -0.33 4.74 -18.27
CA GLU A 62 0.10 3.37 -18.54
C GLU A 62 -1.06 2.55 -19.13
N PHE A 63 -0.79 1.79 -20.18
CA PHE A 63 -1.80 0.94 -20.81
C PHE A 63 -2.08 -0.33 -20.00
N ASN A 64 -1.05 -0.86 -19.33
CA ASN A 64 -1.19 -2.03 -18.49
C ASN A 64 -1.05 -1.65 -17.02
N PRO A 65 -2.14 -1.70 -16.22
CA PRO A 65 -2.11 -1.36 -14.79
C PRO A 65 -1.08 -2.16 -13.99
N MET A 66 -0.79 -3.40 -14.37
CA MET A 66 0.18 -4.24 -13.67
C MET A 66 1.61 -3.74 -13.82
N LEU A 67 1.93 -3.08 -14.95
CA LEU A 67 3.26 -2.54 -15.26
C LEU A 67 3.40 -1.07 -14.86
N GLY A 68 2.32 -0.43 -14.44
CA GLY A 68 2.27 0.97 -14.06
C GLY A 68 3.09 1.31 -12.81
N HIS A 69 3.12 2.59 -12.48
CA HIS A 69 3.78 3.12 -11.28
C HIS A 69 2.92 2.84 -10.04
N ARG A 70 3.04 1.65 -9.50
CA ARG A 70 2.27 1.14 -8.36
C ARG A 70 3.12 0.25 -7.45
N GLY A 71 2.55 -0.15 -6.33
CA GLY A 71 3.14 -1.12 -5.42
C GLY A 71 4.54 -0.71 -4.95
N CYS A 72 5.51 -1.62 -5.03
CA CYS A 72 6.87 -1.36 -4.58
C CYS A 72 7.57 -0.21 -5.34
N ARG A 73 7.26 -0.02 -6.62
CA ARG A 73 7.79 1.11 -7.39
C ARG A 73 7.31 2.46 -6.86
N LEU A 74 6.02 2.52 -6.51
CA LEU A 74 5.41 3.72 -5.91
C LEU A 74 6.02 4.01 -4.54
N ALA A 75 6.26 3.00 -3.71
CA ALA A 75 6.83 3.18 -2.38
C ALA A 75 8.28 3.69 -2.39
N VAL A 76 9.05 3.33 -3.42
CA VAL A 76 10.41 3.85 -3.57
C VAL A 76 10.40 5.33 -3.96
N THR A 77 9.48 5.74 -4.83
CA THR A 77 9.41 7.12 -5.34
C THR A 77 8.63 8.08 -4.45
N TYR A 78 7.60 7.58 -3.76
CA TYR A 78 6.71 8.37 -2.88
C TYR A 78 6.52 7.69 -1.52
N PRO A 79 7.60 7.50 -0.73
CA PRO A 79 7.55 6.80 0.55
C PRO A 79 6.60 7.45 1.57
N GLU A 80 6.35 8.75 1.45
CA GLU A 80 5.44 9.51 2.31
C GLU A 80 4.00 9.00 2.28
N ILE A 81 3.53 8.45 1.15
CA ILE A 81 2.20 7.85 1.03
C ILE A 81 2.07 6.66 1.97
N TYR A 82 3.09 5.81 1.99
CA TYR A 82 3.10 4.60 2.81
C TYR A 82 3.38 4.91 4.27
N ARG A 83 4.27 5.86 4.57
CA ARG A 83 4.48 6.35 5.93
C ARG A 83 3.17 6.89 6.54
N MET A 84 2.40 7.64 5.77
CA MET A 84 1.10 8.15 6.19
C MET A 84 0.11 7.01 6.50
N GLN A 85 0.06 5.98 5.66
CA GLN A 85 -0.84 4.84 5.88
C GLN A 85 -0.40 3.99 7.09
N VAL A 86 0.88 3.68 7.22
CA VAL A 86 1.41 2.94 8.37
C VAL A 86 1.14 3.69 9.67
N ARG A 87 1.32 5.01 9.67
CA ARG A 87 0.96 5.85 10.80
C ARG A 87 -0.52 5.70 11.16
N ALA A 88 -1.41 5.72 10.19
CA ALA A 88 -2.85 5.56 10.43
C ALA A 88 -3.17 4.18 11.04
N ILE A 89 -2.54 3.11 10.55
CA ILE A 89 -2.71 1.73 11.03
C ILE A 89 -2.24 1.59 12.48
N ILE A 90 -1.01 2.01 12.77
CA ILE A 90 -0.38 1.83 14.09
C ILE A 90 -1.02 2.75 15.14
N GLU A 91 -1.34 3.99 14.79
CA GLU A 91 -2.05 4.88 15.71
C GLU A 91 -3.45 4.38 16.03
N ALA A 92 -4.16 3.76 15.07
CA ALA A 92 -5.43 3.10 15.32
C ALA A 92 -5.27 1.92 16.26
N ALA A 93 -4.26 1.06 16.05
CA ALA A 93 -3.98 -0.07 16.91
C ALA A 93 -3.64 0.35 18.37
N ILE A 94 -2.86 1.43 18.54
CA ILE A 94 -2.56 2.00 19.86
C ILE A 94 -3.83 2.51 20.55
N GLU A 95 -4.73 3.16 19.81
CA GLU A 95 -6.01 3.66 20.34
C GLU A 95 -6.90 2.51 20.81
N MET A 96 -6.98 1.43 20.03
CA MET A 96 -7.72 0.23 20.39
C MET A 96 -7.13 -0.45 21.64
N LYS A 97 -5.80 -0.54 21.72
CA LYS A 97 -5.12 -1.06 22.91
C LYS A 97 -5.47 -0.25 24.17
N LYS A 98 -5.50 1.08 24.09
CA LYS A 98 -5.94 1.95 25.20
C LYS A 98 -7.39 1.71 25.62
N SER A 99 -8.23 1.26 24.69
CA SER A 99 -9.61 0.85 24.93
C SER A 99 -9.75 -0.60 25.44
N GLY A 100 -8.64 -1.30 25.64
CA GLY A 100 -8.61 -2.67 26.16
C GLY A 100 -8.73 -3.78 25.11
N ILE A 101 -8.60 -3.45 23.82
CA ILE A 101 -8.61 -4.39 22.71
C ILE A 101 -7.20 -4.52 22.13
N ASN A 102 -6.58 -5.71 22.26
CA ASN A 102 -5.26 -5.97 21.74
C ASN A 102 -5.34 -6.49 20.30
N VAL A 103 -5.25 -5.59 19.34
CA VAL A 103 -5.32 -5.90 17.91
C VAL A 103 -3.96 -6.36 17.37
N GLN A 104 -3.99 -7.16 16.29
CA GLN A 104 -2.80 -7.72 15.64
C GLN A 104 -2.74 -7.27 14.18
N PRO A 105 -2.13 -6.10 13.87
CA PRO A 105 -1.92 -5.65 12.50
C PRO A 105 -0.86 -6.49 11.79
N GLU A 106 -1.19 -6.94 10.60
CA GLU A 106 -0.26 -7.60 9.65
C GLU A 106 -0.08 -6.69 8.44
N LEU A 107 1.15 -6.23 8.20
CA LEU A 107 1.47 -5.26 7.16
C LEU A 107 2.22 -5.94 6.01
N GLU A 108 1.72 -5.75 4.79
CA GLU A 108 2.40 -6.25 3.59
C GLU A 108 3.17 -5.14 2.92
N TYR A 109 4.51 -5.13 3.02
CA TYR A 109 5.33 -4.29 2.13
C TYR A 109 6.85 -4.28 2.42
N ILE A 110 7.58 -3.32 1.81
CA ILE A 110 9.03 -3.11 1.96
C ILE A 110 9.37 -2.76 3.42
N LYS A 111 10.06 -3.66 4.11
CA LYS A 111 10.29 -3.65 5.55
C LYS A 111 11.03 -2.40 6.09
N GLY A 112 12.03 -1.90 5.37
CA GLY A 112 12.98 -0.92 5.89
C GLY A 112 12.33 0.35 6.47
N PHE A 113 11.70 1.18 5.65
CA PHE A 113 11.14 2.46 6.11
C PHE A 113 9.86 2.32 6.94
N LEU A 114 9.14 1.17 6.83
CA LEU A 114 7.97 0.91 7.67
C LEU A 114 8.38 0.75 9.13
N VAL A 115 9.46 0.01 9.38
CA VAL A 115 10.00 -0.18 10.74
C VAL A 115 10.48 1.15 11.33
N GLU A 116 11.10 2.01 10.53
CA GLU A 116 11.48 3.36 10.98
C GLU A 116 10.25 4.15 11.43
N GLU A 117 9.22 4.24 10.58
CA GLU A 117 7.99 4.99 10.88
C GLU A 117 7.29 4.44 12.15
N ILE A 118 7.21 3.12 12.30
CA ILE A 118 6.61 2.47 13.46
C ILE A 118 7.40 2.81 14.74
N ASN A 119 8.72 2.76 14.68
CA ASN A 119 9.58 3.11 15.81
C ASN A 119 9.46 4.59 16.21
N ASP A 120 9.30 5.47 15.24
CA ASP A 120 9.04 6.90 15.48
C ASP A 120 7.71 7.10 16.20
N ILE A 121 6.66 6.38 15.81
CA ILE A 121 5.35 6.42 16.46
C ILE A 121 5.45 5.90 17.89
N PHE A 122 6.10 4.77 18.11
CA PHE A 122 6.29 4.21 19.46
C PHE A 122 7.08 5.16 20.36
N SER A 123 8.10 5.79 19.82
CA SER A 123 8.91 6.78 20.57
C SER A 123 8.08 8.03 20.92
N ALA A 124 7.25 8.50 19.99
CA ALA A 124 6.43 9.69 20.19
C ALA A 124 5.25 9.45 21.16
N THR A 125 4.67 8.24 21.15
CA THR A 125 3.48 7.92 21.96
C THR A 125 3.81 7.27 23.30
N GLY A 126 5.00 6.69 23.45
CA GLY A 126 5.38 5.85 24.60
C GLY A 126 4.67 4.49 24.63
N GLU A 127 3.87 4.16 23.64
CA GLU A 127 3.08 2.94 23.52
C GLU A 127 3.64 2.02 22.45
N LYS A 128 3.48 0.71 22.64
CA LYS A 128 3.85 -0.31 21.65
C LYS A 128 2.68 -1.25 21.39
N VAL A 129 2.54 -1.68 20.15
CA VAL A 129 1.64 -2.76 19.74
C VAL A 129 2.44 -3.85 19.05
N GLU A 130 1.98 -5.09 19.13
CA GLU A 130 2.53 -6.18 18.34
C GLU A 130 2.05 -6.05 16.90
N TYR A 131 2.92 -6.32 15.95
CA TYR A 131 2.62 -6.30 14.53
C TYR A 131 3.55 -7.27 13.80
N THR A 132 3.17 -7.71 12.62
CA THR A 132 4.01 -8.49 11.71
C THR A 132 4.13 -7.81 10.36
N ILE A 133 5.26 -8.03 9.68
CA ILE A 133 5.50 -7.52 8.33
C ILE A 133 5.74 -8.71 7.40
N GLY A 134 4.90 -8.82 6.38
CA GLY A 134 5.00 -9.84 5.35
C GLY A 134 5.04 -9.26 3.95
N THR A 135 4.93 -10.13 2.96
CA THR A 135 4.90 -9.74 1.56
C THR A 135 3.95 -10.58 0.73
N MET A 136 3.58 -10.07 -0.44
CA MET A 136 2.77 -10.80 -1.41
C MET A 136 3.65 -11.55 -2.39
N ILE A 137 3.39 -12.84 -2.54
CA ILE A 137 3.98 -13.68 -3.58
C ILE A 137 3.04 -13.61 -4.79
N GLU A 138 3.44 -12.87 -5.81
CA GLU A 138 2.59 -12.62 -6.98
C GLU A 138 3.34 -12.70 -8.33
N VAL A 139 4.65 -12.94 -8.29
CA VAL A 139 5.45 -13.16 -9.51
C VAL A 139 6.15 -14.51 -9.43
N PRO A 140 6.37 -15.21 -10.57
CA PRO A 140 7.01 -16.54 -10.59
C PRO A 140 8.36 -16.59 -9.88
N ARG A 141 9.18 -15.56 -10.04
CA ARG A 141 10.47 -15.47 -9.36
C ARG A 141 10.31 -15.50 -7.84
N ALA A 142 9.37 -14.73 -7.29
CA ALA A 142 9.13 -14.70 -5.85
C ALA A 142 8.65 -16.07 -5.33
N ALA A 143 7.88 -16.81 -6.12
CA ALA A 143 7.46 -18.16 -5.75
C ALA A 143 8.65 -19.15 -5.72
N ILE A 144 9.60 -19.02 -6.65
CA ILE A 144 10.79 -19.88 -6.73
C ILE A 144 11.80 -19.57 -5.63
N THR A 145 11.94 -18.29 -5.25
CA THR A 145 12.88 -17.81 -4.21
C THR A 145 12.17 -17.49 -2.89
N ALA A 146 11.05 -18.16 -2.61
CA ALA A 146 10.25 -17.88 -1.42
C ALA A 146 10.99 -18.19 -0.11
N ASP A 147 11.92 -19.13 -0.12
CA ASP A 147 12.80 -19.43 1.01
C ASP A 147 13.73 -18.26 1.34
N GLU A 148 14.32 -17.60 0.33
CA GLU A 148 15.14 -16.41 0.54
C GLU A 148 14.29 -15.24 1.07
N ILE A 149 13.07 -15.07 0.55
CA ILE A 149 12.15 -14.01 0.98
C ILE A 149 11.68 -14.26 2.42
N ALA A 150 11.52 -15.53 2.82
CA ALA A 150 11.10 -15.90 4.17
C ALA A 150 12.13 -15.56 5.26
N GLU A 151 13.38 -15.27 4.90
CA GLU A 151 14.37 -14.76 5.85
C GLU A 151 14.00 -13.38 6.39
N GLU A 152 13.23 -12.61 5.62
CA GLU A 152 12.85 -11.24 5.94
C GLU A 152 11.34 -11.05 6.22
N ALA A 153 10.49 -11.90 5.64
CA ALA A 153 9.05 -11.80 5.76
C ALA A 153 8.51 -12.73 6.86
N GLU A 154 7.64 -12.20 7.71
CA GLU A 154 7.03 -12.96 8.81
C GLU A 154 5.77 -13.73 8.37
N PHE A 155 5.18 -13.35 7.22
CA PHE A 155 4.09 -14.08 6.58
C PHE A 155 4.08 -13.82 5.06
N PHE A 156 3.34 -14.66 4.33
CA PHE A 156 3.06 -14.47 2.90
C PHE A 156 1.56 -14.36 2.65
N SER A 157 1.19 -13.45 1.76
CA SER A 157 -0.07 -13.52 1.03
C SER A 157 0.20 -13.87 -0.44
N PHE A 158 -0.84 -14.17 -1.21
CA PHE A 158 -0.69 -14.68 -2.58
C PHE A 158 -1.54 -13.86 -3.56
N GLY A 159 -0.88 -13.15 -4.48
CA GLY A 159 -1.49 -12.47 -5.62
C GLY A 159 -1.78 -13.44 -6.74
N THR A 160 -2.82 -14.28 -6.58
CA THR A 160 -3.10 -15.40 -7.48
C THR A 160 -3.45 -14.98 -8.90
N ASN A 161 -4.08 -13.81 -9.11
CA ASN A 161 -4.36 -13.30 -10.44
C ASN A 161 -3.06 -13.03 -11.21
N ASP A 162 -2.14 -12.29 -10.62
CA ASP A 162 -0.89 -11.90 -11.25
C ASP A 162 0.03 -13.11 -11.44
N LEU A 163 0.13 -13.97 -10.42
CA LEU A 163 0.95 -15.17 -10.49
C LEU A 163 0.47 -16.14 -11.57
N THR A 164 -0.85 -16.29 -11.75
CA THR A 164 -1.44 -17.14 -12.78
C THR A 164 -1.15 -16.59 -14.18
N GLN A 165 -1.41 -15.30 -14.41
CA GLN A 165 -1.16 -14.65 -15.69
C GLN A 165 0.31 -14.73 -16.10
N MET A 166 1.23 -14.44 -15.17
CA MET A 166 2.66 -14.54 -15.42
C MET A 166 3.14 -15.98 -15.58
N GLY A 167 2.58 -16.91 -14.81
CA GLY A 167 2.92 -18.33 -14.87
C GLY A 167 2.53 -18.98 -16.20
N PHE A 168 1.39 -18.58 -16.76
CA PHE A 168 0.93 -19.07 -18.06
C PHE A 168 1.38 -18.19 -19.24
N GLY A 169 1.91 -17.02 -18.99
CA GLY A 169 2.43 -16.11 -20.02
C GLY A 169 1.36 -15.44 -20.86
N PHE A 170 0.15 -15.23 -20.33
CA PHE A 170 -0.90 -14.48 -21.02
C PHE A 170 -1.80 -13.70 -20.05
N SER A 171 -2.36 -12.60 -20.55
CA SER A 171 -3.27 -11.74 -19.80
C SER A 171 -4.67 -12.35 -19.71
N ARG A 172 -5.31 -12.15 -18.56
CA ARG A 172 -6.75 -12.50 -18.41
C ARG A 172 -7.63 -11.77 -19.43
N ASP A 173 -7.28 -10.55 -19.79
CA ASP A 173 -8.05 -9.72 -20.71
C ASP A 173 -7.96 -10.22 -22.15
N ASP A 174 -6.90 -10.96 -22.49
CA ASP A 174 -6.68 -11.57 -23.81
C ASP A 174 -7.25 -13.00 -23.91
N SER A 175 -7.75 -13.56 -22.80
CA SER A 175 -8.17 -14.96 -22.71
C SER A 175 -9.69 -15.18 -22.88
N GLY A 176 -10.44 -14.14 -23.24
CA GLY A 176 -11.90 -14.16 -23.42
C GLY A 176 -12.38 -14.76 -24.73
#